data_022f7a97ff5dc7f9eb97af1d54f22198
#
_entry.id   022f7a97ff5dc7f9eb97af1d54f22198
#
_cell.length_a   1.000
_cell.length_b   1.000
_cell.length_c   1.000
_cell.angle_alpha   90.00
_cell.angle_beta   90.00
_cell.angle_gamma   90.00
#
_symmetry.space_group_name_H-M   'P 1'
#
loop_
_entity.id
_entity.type
_entity.pdbx_description
1 polymer ?
#
loop_
_entity_poly.entity_id
_entity_poly.type
_entity_poly.pdbx_seq_one_letter_code
_entity_poly.pdbx_strand_id
1 'polypeptide(L)'
;MSTALITGSYGGLGKCFVKLHAERGGDLILVGRSQKKLDEQKAEVEKEYGVKVQTIAADLSNAEEVRKVYATCKENCWTVDYLINNAGFGGQGDFTRERTMEQDMSMIAVNIECPTIMCKLFLPDMVKRGSGKVLNVSSTAATMPGPLQACYYATKAYVTSWSNALWRELKDTGVTVTALMPGAMKTGFANAGGLSDTKLFANAVDPFKVAKAGYEGMLKGKLNVISGLPGWQKPMMKLAPLFPKKTMLNFVYDQQIAGSAKKK
;
A
#
# COMPACT_ATOMS: atom_id res chain seq x y z
N MET A 1 24.51 -4.47 3.20
CA MET A 1 23.40 -4.21 2.25
C MET A 1 22.10 -4.26 3.04
N SER A 2 21.07 -3.45 2.71
CA SER A 2 19.77 -3.50 3.39
C SER A 2 18.85 -4.49 2.70
N THR A 3 18.00 -5.16 3.47
CA THR A 3 16.98 -6.09 2.94
C THR A 3 15.59 -5.48 3.06
N ALA A 4 14.84 -5.43 1.95
CA ALA A 4 13.45 -4.98 1.94
C ALA A 4 12.47 -6.16 1.82
N LEU A 5 11.51 -6.24 2.72
CA LEU A 5 10.33 -7.09 2.57
C LEU A 5 9.20 -6.30 1.92
N ILE A 6 8.68 -6.80 0.79
CA ILE A 6 7.66 -6.10 0.00
C ILE A 6 6.45 -7.00 -0.19
N THR A 7 5.31 -6.62 0.36
CA THR A 7 4.04 -7.33 0.16
C THR A 7 3.38 -6.91 -1.16
N GLY A 8 2.79 -7.86 -1.89
CA GLY A 8 2.21 -7.61 -3.22
C GLY A 8 3.25 -7.21 -4.27
N SER A 9 4.44 -7.80 -4.22
CA SER A 9 5.64 -7.43 -4.96
C SER A 9 5.48 -7.41 -6.49
N TYR A 10 4.72 -8.33 -7.05
CA TYR A 10 4.48 -8.40 -8.50
C TYR A 10 3.28 -7.54 -8.99
N GLY A 11 2.61 -6.82 -8.10
CA GLY A 11 1.60 -5.81 -8.46
C GLY A 11 2.23 -4.54 -9.04
N GLY A 12 1.41 -3.67 -9.66
CA GLY A 12 1.92 -2.50 -10.38
C GLY A 12 2.88 -1.61 -9.56
N LEU A 13 2.47 -1.18 -8.35
CA LEU A 13 3.32 -0.37 -7.47
C LEU A 13 4.42 -1.22 -6.81
N GLY A 14 4.12 -2.49 -6.48
CA GLY A 14 5.07 -3.42 -5.87
C GLY A 14 6.30 -3.66 -6.76
N LYS A 15 6.10 -3.89 -8.07
CA LYS A 15 7.22 -4.01 -9.04
C LYS A 15 8.12 -2.79 -9.04
N CYS A 16 7.54 -1.59 -8.89
CA CYS A 16 8.31 -0.36 -8.85
C CYS A 16 9.16 -0.26 -7.57
N PHE A 17 8.66 -0.71 -6.42
CA PHE A 17 9.44 -0.77 -5.19
C PHE A 17 10.56 -1.81 -5.27
N VAL A 18 10.29 -2.97 -5.85
CA VAL A 18 11.31 -4.02 -6.09
C VAL A 18 12.45 -3.43 -6.92
N LYS A 19 12.13 -2.83 -8.07
CA LYS A 19 13.12 -2.16 -8.93
C LYS A 19 13.92 -1.11 -8.17
N LEU A 20 13.27 -0.19 -7.48
CA LEU A 20 13.91 0.91 -6.75
C LEU A 20 14.88 0.43 -5.66
N HIS A 21 14.58 -0.70 -5.01
CA HIS A 21 15.44 -1.27 -3.98
C HIS A 21 16.61 -2.04 -4.60
N ALA A 22 16.35 -2.86 -5.61
CA ALA A 22 17.37 -3.62 -6.33
C ALA A 22 18.39 -2.73 -7.06
N GLU A 23 17.95 -1.63 -7.69
CA GLU A 23 18.85 -0.61 -8.29
C GLU A 23 19.83 0.01 -7.30
N ARG A 24 19.55 -0.07 -6.00
CA ARG A 24 20.42 0.40 -4.91
C ARG A 24 21.29 -0.71 -4.32
N GLY A 25 21.27 -1.89 -4.92
CA GLY A 25 22.03 -3.05 -4.46
C GLY A 25 21.44 -3.69 -3.19
N GLY A 26 20.17 -3.44 -2.87
CA GLY A 26 19.51 -4.01 -1.70
C GLY A 26 18.90 -5.39 -1.98
N ASP A 27 19.01 -6.31 -1.00
CA ASP A 27 18.40 -7.63 -1.04
C ASP A 27 16.87 -7.57 -0.82
N LEU A 28 16.15 -8.57 -1.27
CA LEU A 28 14.69 -8.56 -1.31
C LEU A 28 14.07 -9.81 -0.71
N ILE A 29 12.95 -9.63 -0.01
CA ILE A 29 12.00 -10.68 0.35
C ILE A 29 10.65 -10.30 -0.29
N LEU A 30 10.26 -11.06 -1.30
CA LEU A 30 9.06 -10.82 -2.10
C LEU A 30 7.91 -11.65 -1.57
N VAL A 31 6.78 -10.98 -1.23
CA VAL A 31 5.60 -11.66 -0.69
C VAL A 31 4.40 -11.45 -1.60
N GLY A 32 3.69 -12.54 -1.90
CA GLY A 32 2.48 -12.54 -2.71
C GLY A 32 1.83 -13.92 -2.79
N ARG A 33 0.66 -14.03 -3.41
CA ARG A 33 -0.13 -15.28 -3.42
C ARG A 33 0.39 -16.37 -4.37
N SER A 34 1.03 -15.98 -5.47
CA SER A 34 1.43 -16.91 -6.52
C SER A 34 2.91 -17.20 -6.49
N GLN A 35 3.31 -18.40 -6.04
CA GLN A 35 4.70 -18.82 -6.03
C GLN A 35 5.33 -18.70 -7.42
N LYS A 36 4.64 -19.16 -8.48
CA LYS A 36 5.12 -19.05 -9.86
C LYS A 36 5.50 -17.61 -10.24
N LYS A 37 4.63 -16.61 -9.95
CA LYS A 37 4.94 -15.20 -10.26
C LYS A 37 6.08 -14.64 -9.41
N LEU A 38 6.21 -15.11 -8.19
CA LEU A 38 7.32 -14.73 -7.32
C LEU A 38 8.65 -15.28 -7.84
N ASP A 39 8.68 -16.54 -8.32
CA ASP A 39 9.88 -17.18 -8.85
C ASP A 39 10.30 -16.54 -10.19
N GLU A 40 9.34 -16.23 -11.06
CA GLU A 40 9.58 -15.46 -12.28
C GLU A 40 10.18 -14.07 -11.95
N GLN A 41 9.62 -13.34 -10.98
CA GLN A 41 10.11 -12.03 -10.54
C GLN A 41 11.49 -12.13 -9.90
N LYS A 42 11.74 -13.18 -9.08
CA LYS A 42 13.04 -13.46 -8.49
C LYS A 42 14.11 -13.63 -9.57
N ALA A 43 13.87 -14.52 -10.52
CA ALA A 43 14.83 -14.80 -11.60
C ALA A 43 15.15 -13.56 -12.44
N GLU A 44 14.14 -12.72 -12.74
CA GLU A 44 14.32 -11.46 -13.45
C GLU A 44 15.20 -10.49 -12.66
N VAL A 45 14.88 -10.28 -11.38
CA VAL A 45 15.56 -9.30 -10.52
C VAL A 45 16.99 -9.73 -10.20
N GLU A 46 17.22 -11.00 -9.87
CA GLU A 46 18.56 -11.52 -9.60
C GLU A 46 19.46 -11.41 -10.83
N LYS A 47 18.93 -11.70 -12.03
CA LYS A 47 19.66 -11.56 -13.30
C LYS A 47 20.00 -10.12 -13.64
N GLU A 48 19.04 -9.19 -13.43
CA GLU A 48 19.19 -7.79 -13.85
C GLU A 48 20.07 -6.98 -12.88
N TYR A 49 19.96 -7.24 -11.57
CA TYR A 49 20.58 -6.40 -10.53
C TYR A 49 21.66 -7.10 -9.71
N GLY A 50 21.79 -8.42 -9.79
CA GLY A 50 22.79 -9.18 -9.02
C GLY A 50 22.58 -9.20 -7.51
N VAL A 51 21.38 -8.86 -7.04
CA VAL A 51 20.97 -8.88 -5.62
C VAL A 51 20.38 -10.22 -5.23
N LYS A 52 20.34 -10.54 -3.93
CA LYS A 52 19.69 -11.78 -3.43
C LYS A 52 18.20 -11.53 -3.29
N VAL A 53 17.39 -12.48 -3.79
CA VAL A 53 15.93 -12.41 -3.69
C VAL A 53 15.39 -13.68 -3.04
N GLN A 54 14.63 -13.51 -1.97
CA GLN A 54 13.85 -14.57 -1.33
C GLN A 54 12.37 -14.39 -1.67
N THR A 55 11.62 -15.48 -1.69
CA THR A 55 10.19 -15.47 -2.01
C THR A 55 9.39 -16.19 -0.94
N ILE A 56 8.23 -15.64 -0.58
CA ILE A 56 7.28 -16.27 0.35
C ILE A 56 5.89 -16.17 -0.26
N ALA A 57 5.33 -17.32 -0.64
CA ALA A 57 3.93 -17.38 -1.05
C ALA A 57 3.02 -17.34 0.17
N ALA A 58 2.12 -16.36 0.22
CA ALA A 58 1.16 -16.20 1.31
C ALA A 58 -0.12 -15.52 0.83
N ASP A 59 -1.26 -16.01 1.29
CA ASP A 59 -2.53 -15.29 1.17
C ASP A 59 -2.65 -14.28 2.33
N LEU A 60 -2.47 -13.01 2.00
CA LEU A 60 -2.48 -11.92 2.98
C LEU A 60 -3.87 -11.57 3.51
N SER A 61 -4.93 -12.25 3.07
CA SER A 61 -6.26 -12.22 3.70
C SER A 61 -6.39 -13.21 4.86
N ASN A 62 -5.41 -14.10 5.05
CA ASN A 62 -5.34 -15.07 6.13
C ASN A 62 -4.30 -14.63 7.17
N ALA A 63 -4.74 -14.30 8.38
CA ALA A 63 -3.90 -13.81 9.45
C ALA A 63 -2.77 -14.81 9.84
N GLU A 64 -3.04 -16.12 9.78
CA GLU A 64 -2.03 -17.13 10.10
C GLU A 64 -0.93 -17.19 9.03
N GLU A 65 -1.30 -17.04 7.74
CA GLU A 65 -0.31 -16.97 6.66
C GLU A 65 0.53 -15.69 6.76
N VAL A 66 -0.08 -14.56 7.18
CA VAL A 66 0.68 -13.33 7.46
C VAL A 66 1.69 -13.54 8.60
N ARG A 67 1.30 -14.25 9.69
CA ARG A 67 2.23 -14.60 10.78
C ARG A 67 3.37 -15.51 10.32
N LYS A 68 3.07 -16.48 9.44
CA LYS A 68 4.09 -17.37 8.84
C LYS A 68 5.15 -16.59 8.04
N VAL A 69 4.81 -15.47 7.40
CA VAL A 69 5.82 -14.63 6.72
C VAL A 69 6.91 -14.19 7.70
N TYR A 70 6.53 -13.73 8.90
CA TYR A 70 7.51 -13.35 9.92
C TYR A 70 8.27 -14.56 10.44
N ALA A 71 7.58 -15.68 10.75
CA ALA A 71 8.21 -16.92 11.24
C ALA A 71 9.27 -17.41 10.24
N THR A 72 8.95 -17.46 8.95
CA THR A 72 9.89 -17.84 7.89
C THR A 72 11.13 -16.94 7.87
N CYS A 73 10.96 -15.62 8.03
CA CYS A 73 12.10 -14.70 8.12
C CYS A 73 12.97 -15.01 9.35
N LYS A 74 12.38 -15.33 10.48
CA LYS A 74 13.11 -15.69 11.73
C LYS A 74 13.86 -17.00 11.59
N GLU A 75 13.21 -18.06 11.09
CA GLU A 75 13.77 -19.40 10.90
C GLU A 75 14.98 -19.38 9.96
N ASN A 76 14.95 -18.51 8.94
CA ASN A 76 16.04 -18.37 7.97
C ASN A 76 17.05 -17.28 8.35
N CYS A 77 16.92 -16.65 9.51
CA CYS A 77 17.77 -15.53 9.95
C CYS A 77 17.80 -14.34 8.97
N TRP A 78 16.69 -14.09 8.25
CA TRP A 78 16.59 -12.94 7.33
C TRP A 78 16.24 -11.67 8.10
N THR A 79 17.19 -10.75 8.15
CA THR A 79 16.96 -9.45 8.77
C THR A 79 16.20 -8.54 7.80
N VAL A 80 15.08 -7.98 8.25
CA VAL A 80 14.28 -7.02 7.49
C VAL A 80 14.63 -5.60 7.94
N ASP A 81 15.25 -4.83 7.06
CA ASP A 81 15.60 -3.42 7.32
C ASP A 81 14.48 -2.49 6.87
N TYR A 82 13.83 -2.81 5.74
CA TYR A 82 12.70 -2.05 5.21
C TYR A 82 11.49 -2.96 5.07
N LEU A 83 10.39 -2.59 5.73
CA LEU A 83 9.10 -3.25 5.60
C LEU A 83 8.18 -2.39 4.73
N ILE A 84 7.86 -2.86 3.52
CA ILE A 84 6.98 -2.16 2.58
C ILE A 84 5.64 -2.90 2.51
N ASN A 85 4.68 -2.45 3.30
CA ASN A 85 3.31 -2.92 3.29
C ASN A 85 2.58 -2.30 2.08
N ASN A 86 2.73 -2.94 0.92
CA ASN A 86 2.18 -2.47 -0.34
C ASN A 86 0.92 -3.23 -0.78
N ALA A 87 0.76 -4.49 -0.36
CA ALA A 87 -0.42 -5.27 -0.70
C ALA A 87 -1.72 -4.55 -0.31
N GLY A 88 -2.67 -4.54 -1.21
CA GLY A 88 -3.96 -3.91 -1.00
C GLY A 88 -4.77 -3.86 -2.28
N PHE A 89 -6.08 -3.81 -2.15
CA PHE A 89 -7.01 -3.66 -3.25
C PHE A 89 -8.22 -2.83 -2.86
N GLY A 90 -8.94 -2.36 -3.85
CA GLY A 90 -10.19 -1.64 -3.69
C GLY A 90 -11.33 -2.35 -4.42
N GLY A 91 -12.54 -1.86 -4.27
CA GLY A 91 -13.70 -2.36 -4.98
C GLY A 91 -14.81 -1.32 -5.00
N GLN A 92 -15.40 -1.11 -6.16
CA GLN A 92 -16.54 -0.22 -6.34
C GLN A 92 -17.85 -1.00 -6.23
N GLY A 93 -18.88 -0.35 -5.77
CA GLY A 93 -20.24 -0.86 -5.71
C GLY A 93 -21.02 -0.33 -4.51
N ASP A 94 -22.34 -0.32 -4.64
CA ASP A 94 -23.25 -0.01 -3.53
C ASP A 94 -23.08 -1.05 -2.42
N PHE A 95 -22.86 -0.56 -1.19
CA PHE A 95 -22.55 -1.41 -0.04
C PHE A 95 -23.66 -2.43 0.26
N THR A 96 -24.91 -2.08 0.01
CA THR A 96 -26.06 -2.91 0.37
C THR A 96 -26.57 -3.78 -0.79
N ARG A 97 -26.26 -3.43 -2.04
CA ARG A 97 -26.85 -4.06 -3.23
C ARG A 97 -25.85 -4.76 -4.14
N GLU A 98 -24.58 -4.32 -4.15
CA GLU A 98 -23.60 -4.77 -5.15
C GLU A 98 -22.36 -5.40 -4.51
N ARG A 99 -22.03 -5.01 -3.28
CA ARG A 99 -20.87 -5.55 -2.56
C ARG A 99 -21.28 -6.74 -1.70
N THR A 100 -20.48 -7.83 -1.73
CA THR A 100 -20.69 -8.96 -0.83
C THR A 100 -19.87 -8.81 0.45
N MET A 101 -20.29 -9.50 1.51
CA MET A 101 -19.56 -9.51 2.79
C MET A 101 -18.14 -10.03 2.62
N GLU A 102 -17.95 -11.11 1.85
CA GLU A 102 -16.66 -11.75 1.61
C GLU A 102 -15.67 -10.79 0.93
N GLN A 103 -16.14 -10.01 -0.05
CA GLN A 103 -15.33 -9.01 -0.74
C GLN A 103 -14.84 -7.93 0.23
N ASP A 104 -15.72 -7.44 1.09
CA ASP A 104 -15.36 -6.35 2.01
C ASP A 104 -14.53 -6.86 3.19
N MET A 105 -14.82 -8.05 3.72
CA MET A 105 -14.01 -8.67 4.77
C MET A 105 -12.61 -9.03 4.28
N SER A 106 -12.48 -9.58 3.07
CA SER A 106 -11.16 -9.83 2.45
C SER A 106 -10.38 -8.52 2.23
N MET A 107 -11.06 -7.42 1.86
CA MET A 107 -10.43 -6.12 1.73
C MET A 107 -9.93 -5.59 3.08
N ILE A 108 -10.71 -5.71 4.14
CA ILE A 108 -10.33 -5.33 5.49
C ILE A 108 -9.12 -6.15 5.96
N ALA A 109 -9.15 -7.47 5.75
CA ALA A 109 -8.05 -8.35 6.11
C ALA A 109 -6.74 -7.95 5.43
N VAL A 110 -6.74 -7.73 4.10
CA VAL A 110 -5.51 -7.38 3.36
C VAL A 110 -5.08 -5.93 3.64
N ASN A 111 -6.02 -4.98 3.69
CA ASN A 111 -5.66 -3.56 3.79
C ASN A 111 -5.38 -3.09 5.22
N ILE A 112 -5.97 -3.74 6.25
CA ILE A 112 -5.86 -3.35 7.67
C ILE A 112 -5.13 -4.41 8.48
N GLU A 113 -5.67 -5.63 8.52
CA GLU A 113 -5.17 -6.67 9.42
C GLU A 113 -3.74 -7.09 9.04
N CYS A 114 -3.48 -7.36 7.78
CA CYS A 114 -2.16 -7.75 7.29
C CYS A 114 -1.06 -6.72 7.67
N PRO A 115 -1.12 -5.44 7.28
CA PRO A 115 -0.08 -4.49 7.66
C PRO A 115 0.02 -4.26 9.16
N THR A 116 -1.09 -4.41 9.91
CA THR A 116 -1.08 -4.32 11.37
C THR A 116 -0.30 -5.47 11.99
N ILE A 117 -0.56 -6.72 11.57
CA ILE A 117 0.18 -7.91 12.01
C ILE A 117 1.65 -7.79 11.63
N MET A 118 1.96 -7.42 10.38
CA MET A 118 3.34 -7.25 9.91
C MET A 118 4.10 -6.24 10.78
N CYS A 119 3.54 -5.06 11.00
CA CYS A 119 4.19 -4.07 11.86
C CYS A 119 4.31 -4.57 13.31
N LYS A 120 3.28 -5.24 13.86
CA LYS A 120 3.31 -5.74 15.23
C LYS A 120 4.43 -6.77 15.47
N LEU A 121 4.77 -7.54 14.42
CA LEU A 121 5.80 -8.57 14.48
C LEU A 121 7.21 -8.03 14.16
N PHE A 122 7.35 -7.17 13.15
CA PHE A 122 8.68 -6.70 12.71
C PHE A 122 9.19 -5.49 13.49
N LEU A 123 8.32 -4.58 13.95
CA LEU A 123 8.75 -3.37 14.65
C LEU A 123 9.54 -3.64 15.95
N PRO A 124 9.17 -4.62 16.81
CA PRO A 124 9.97 -4.92 18.00
C PRO A 124 11.42 -5.29 17.69
N ASP A 125 11.65 -6.08 16.63
CA ASP A 125 13.01 -6.44 16.19
C ASP A 125 13.77 -5.22 15.66
N MET A 126 13.10 -4.34 14.91
CA MET A 126 13.69 -3.10 14.40
C MET A 126 14.06 -2.15 15.57
N VAL A 127 13.18 -1.99 16.55
CA VAL A 127 13.42 -1.18 17.75
C VAL A 127 14.58 -1.71 18.55
N LYS A 128 14.62 -3.04 18.80
CA LYS A 128 15.74 -3.69 19.51
C LYS A 128 17.08 -3.46 18.80
N ARG A 129 17.08 -3.40 17.49
CA ARG A 129 18.25 -3.15 16.64
C ARG A 129 18.62 -1.65 16.54
N GLY A 130 17.73 -0.76 16.94
CA GLY A 130 17.88 0.69 16.81
C GLY A 130 17.82 1.19 15.35
N SER A 131 17.28 0.38 14.43
CA SER A 131 17.20 0.75 13.00
C SER A 131 16.09 0.00 12.28
N GLY A 132 15.37 0.71 11.42
CA GLY A 132 14.33 0.14 10.57
C GLY A 132 13.50 1.22 9.89
N LYS A 133 12.93 0.90 8.73
CA LYS A 133 12.06 1.80 7.99
C LYS A 133 10.81 1.07 7.52
N VAL A 134 9.65 1.65 7.78
CA VAL A 134 8.37 1.11 7.34
C VAL A 134 7.71 2.06 6.35
N LEU A 135 7.21 1.53 5.25
CA LEU A 135 6.36 2.22 4.29
C LEU A 135 5.00 1.53 4.24
N ASN A 136 3.97 2.20 4.70
CA ASN A 136 2.59 1.73 4.58
C ASN A 136 1.91 2.43 3.40
N VAL A 137 1.45 1.65 2.42
CA VAL A 137 0.76 2.19 1.24
C VAL A 137 -0.71 2.42 1.56
N SER A 138 -1.03 3.68 1.80
CA SER A 138 -2.39 4.20 1.98
C SER A 138 -2.98 4.67 0.63
N SER A 139 -3.65 5.79 0.60
CA SER A 139 -4.24 6.44 -0.58
C SER A 139 -4.62 7.89 -0.24
N THR A 140 -4.77 8.73 -1.27
CA THR A 140 -5.47 10.01 -1.11
C THR A 140 -6.93 9.85 -0.70
N ALA A 141 -7.53 8.68 -0.93
CA ALA A 141 -8.85 8.28 -0.42
C ALA A 141 -8.94 8.34 1.12
N ALA A 142 -7.83 8.30 1.84
CA ALA A 142 -7.77 8.37 3.29
C ALA A 142 -8.24 9.72 3.88
N THR A 143 -8.34 10.77 3.08
CA THR A 143 -8.62 12.13 3.57
C THR A 143 -10.11 12.48 3.61
N MET A 144 -10.96 11.64 3.07
CA MET A 144 -12.41 11.88 2.99
C MET A 144 -13.18 10.56 2.96
N PRO A 145 -14.48 10.54 3.32
CA PRO A 145 -15.33 9.37 3.11
C PRO A 145 -15.64 9.17 1.62
N GLY A 146 -15.74 7.90 1.18
CA GLY A 146 -15.96 7.55 -0.24
C GLY A 146 -17.21 6.71 -0.46
N PRO A 147 -18.38 7.30 -0.77
CA PRO A 147 -19.54 6.55 -1.22
C PRO A 147 -19.20 5.65 -2.41
N LEU A 148 -19.88 4.50 -2.55
CA LEU A 148 -19.60 3.43 -3.53
C LEU A 148 -18.23 2.73 -3.38
N GLN A 149 -17.41 3.17 -2.42
CA GLN A 149 -16.16 2.54 -2.02
C GLN A 149 -15.97 2.66 -0.49
N ALA A 150 -17.05 2.55 0.28
CA ALA A 150 -17.06 2.84 1.72
C ALA A 150 -15.96 2.11 2.49
N CYS A 151 -15.85 0.78 2.32
CA CYS A 151 -14.82 -0.02 2.97
C CYS A 151 -13.40 0.39 2.54
N TYR A 152 -13.15 0.60 1.25
CA TYR A 152 -11.83 0.99 0.76
C TYR A 152 -11.33 2.29 1.39
N TYR A 153 -12.14 3.35 1.33
CA TYR A 153 -11.78 4.66 1.91
C TYR A 153 -11.55 4.56 3.41
N ALA A 154 -12.39 3.80 4.12
CA ALA A 154 -12.22 3.56 5.55
C ALA A 154 -10.93 2.80 5.86
N THR A 155 -10.58 1.76 5.07
CA THR A 155 -9.30 1.03 5.27
C THR A 155 -8.10 1.94 5.07
N LYS A 156 -8.14 2.85 4.08
CA LYS A 156 -7.02 3.76 3.81
C LYS A 156 -6.92 4.89 4.84
N ALA A 157 -8.05 5.35 5.39
CA ALA A 157 -8.08 6.27 6.53
C ALA A 157 -7.45 5.63 7.77
N TYR A 158 -7.79 4.37 8.07
CA TYR A 158 -7.14 3.59 9.14
C TYR A 158 -5.63 3.56 8.94
N VAL A 159 -5.14 3.13 7.77
CA VAL A 159 -3.71 2.99 7.50
C VAL A 159 -2.96 4.32 7.69
N THR A 160 -3.53 5.44 7.23
CA THR A 160 -2.88 6.75 7.40
C THR A 160 -2.83 7.18 8.87
N SER A 161 -3.97 7.13 9.56
CA SER A 161 -4.08 7.55 10.97
C SER A 161 -3.16 6.71 11.86
N TRP A 162 -3.22 5.39 11.71
CA TRP A 162 -2.41 4.44 12.45
C TRP A 162 -0.91 4.60 12.17
N SER A 163 -0.50 4.77 10.90
CA SER A 163 0.91 5.01 10.56
C SER A 163 1.44 6.29 11.19
N ASN A 164 0.62 7.33 11.25
CA ASN A 164 1.00 8.59 11.88
C ASN A 164 1.18 8.46 13.41
N ALA A 165 0.33 7.65 14.06
CA ALA A 165 0.49 7.33 15.48
C ALA A 165 1.81 6.57 15.72
N LEU A 166 2.07 5.52 14.94
CA LEU A 166 3.32 4.75 15.03
C LEU A 166 4.56 5.60 14.78
N TRP A 167 4.52 6.53 13.82
CA TRP A 167 5.62 7.47 13.57
C TRP A 167 5.99 8.26 14.84
N ARG A 168 4.98 8.68 15.62
CA ARG A 168 5.21 9.42 16.88
C ARG A 168 5.68 8.50 18.00
N GLU A 169 5.08 7.32 18.14
CA GLU A 169 5.44 6.34 19.18
C GLU A 169 6.89 5.83 19.02
N LEU A 170 7.37 5.72 17.78
CA LEU A 170 8.72 5.23 17.47
C LEU A 170 9.79 6.34 17.44
N LYS A 171 9.42 7.57 17.81
CA LYS A 171 10.39 8.66 17.91
C LYS A 171 11.50 8.25 18.88
N ASP A 172 12.74 8.55 18.51
CA ASP A 172 13.94 8.28 19.28
C ASP A 172 14.36 6.78 19.38
N THR A 173 13.68 5.88 18.64
CA THR A 173 14.04 4.45 18.58
C THR A 173 14.97 4.09 17.41
N GLY A 174 15.26 5.03 16.52
CA GLY A 174 15.98 4.76 15.26
C GLY A 174 15.09 4.15 14.16
N VAL A 175 13.79 3.91 14.43
CA VAL A 175 12.81 3.36 13.48
C VAL A 175 11.86 4.44 13.00
N THR A 176 11.53 4.43 11.71
CA THR A 176 10.58 5.38 11.14
C THR A 176 9.46 4.67 10.39
N VAL A 177 8.25 5.27 10.45
CA VAL A 177 7.07 4.80 9.70
C VAL A 177 6.59 5.94 8.80
N THR A 178 6.40 5.65 7.52
CA THR A 178 5.93 6.62 6.52
C THR A 178 4.63 6.11 5.89
N ALA A 179 3.61 6.94 5.81
CA ALA A 179 2.43 6.65 5.02
C ALA A 179 2.58 7.25 3.62
N LEU A 180 2.54 6.38 2.59
CA LEU A 180 2.41 6.82 1.21
C LEU A 180 0.93 6.96 0.86
N MET A 181 0.55 8.12 0.33
CA MET A 181 -0.82 8.44 -0.08
C MET A 181 -0.87 8.68 -1.60
N PRO A 182 -0.97 7.60 -2.41
CA PRO A 182 -1.08 7.71 -3.86
C PRO A 182 -2.40 8.31 -4.30
N GLY A 183 -2.37 9.12 -5.37
CA GLY A 183 -3.53 9.35 -6.24
C GLY A 183 -3.77 8.17 -7.18
N ALA A 184 -4.64 8.36 -8.18
CA ALA A 184 -4.91 7.34 -9.21
C ALA A 184 -3.65 7.04 -10.04
N MET A 185 -3.34 5.76 -10.25
CA MET A 185 -2.16 5.27 -10.96
C MET A 185 -2.55 4.32 -12.10
N LYS A 186 -1.76 4.33 -13.17
CA LYS A 186 -1.89 3.36 -14.29
C LYS A 186 -1.38 1.98 -13.88
N THR A 187 -2.22 1.24 -13.17
CA THR A 187 -1.91 -0.12 -12.68
C THR A 187 -3.13 -1.03 -12.88
N GLY A 188 -2.96 -2.34 -12.72
CA GLY A 188 -4.08 -3.29 -12.71
C GLY A 188 -5.09 -3.10 -11.56
N PHE A 189 -4.84 -2.18 -10.64
CA PHE A 189 -5.73 -1.87 -9.51
C PHE A 189 -7.11 -1.38 -9.96
N ALA A 190 -7.15 -0.48 -10.96
CA ALA A 190 -8.40 0.04 -11.49
C ALA A 190 -9.27 -1.06 -12.11
N ASN A 191 -8.64 -1.94 -12.92
CA ASN A 191 -9.35 -3.05 -13.55
C ASN A 191 -9.88 -4.05 -12.51
N ALA A 192 -9.04 -4.43 -11.54
CA ALA A 192 -9.41 -5.37 -10.49
C ALA A 192 -10.53 -4.82 -9.57
N GLY A 193 -10.59 -3.50 -9.38
CA GLY A 193 -11.60 -2.83 -8.53
C GLY A 193 -12.85 -2.35 -9.26
N GLY A 194 -12.97 -2.57 -10.58
CA GLY A 194 -14.09 -2.04 -11.38
C GLY A 194 -14.07 -0.52 -11.57
N LEU A 195 -12.90 0.11 -11.45
CA LEU A 195 -12.72 1.57 -11.41
C LEU A 195 -12.25 2.19 -12.72
N SER A 196 -11.94 1.36 -13.74
CA SER A 196 -11.29 1.79 -14.99
C SER A 196 -12.05 2.90 -15.74
N ASP A 197 -13.38 2.87 -15.67
CA ASP A 197 -14.28 3.79 -16.39
C ASP A 197 -14.63 5.03 -15.58
N THR A 198 -14.06 5.20 -14.38
CA THR A 198 -14.36 6.35 -13.53
C THR A 198 -13.52 7.57 -13.92
N LYS A 199 -14.07 8.78 -13.75
CA LYS A 199 -13.35 10.04 -13.98
C LYS A 199 -12.08 10.14 -13.13
N LEU A 200 -12.05 9.45 -11.99
CA LEU A 200 -10.92 9.42 -11.07
C LEU A 200 -9.64 8.86 -11.72
N PHE A 201 -9.78 7.89 -12.64
CA PHE A 201 -8.66 7.23 -13.31
C PHE A 201 -8.33 7.82 -14.70
N ALA A 202 -9.12 8.78 -15.20
CA ALA A 202 -8.86 9.42 -16.51
C ALA A 202 -7.47 10.08 -16.59
N ASN A 203 -6.95 10.59 -15.47
CA ASN A 203 -5.65 11.25 -15.38
C ASN A 203 -4.67 10.45 -14.50
N ALA A 204 -4.76 9.12 -14.54
CA ALA A 204 -3.88 8.24 -13.76
C ALA A 204 -2.41 8.43 -14.15
N VAL A 205 -1.54 8.50 -13.13
CA VAL A 205 -0.10 8.76 -13.29
C VAL A 205 0.72 7.47 -13.36
N ASP A 206 1.98 7.60 -13.81
CA ASP A 206 2.96 6.54 -13.81
C ASP A 206 3.24 6.06 -12.37
N PRO A 207 3.06 4.76 -12.07
CA PRO A 207 3.30 4.20 -10.74
C PRO A 207 4.76 4.33 -10.29
N PHE A 208 5.72 4.35 -11.21
CA PHE A 208 7.13 4.47 -10.85
C PHE A 208 7.44 5.83 -10.19
N LYS A 209 6.86 6.92 -10.68
CA LYS A 209 7.01 8.24 -10.06
C LYS A 209 6.46 8.27 -8.62
N VAL A 210 5.34 7.59 -8.41
CA VAL A 210 4.70 7.50 -7.10
C VAL A 210 5.51 6.63 -6.15
N ALA A 211 5.98 5.46 -6.61
CA ALA A 211 6.84 4.57 -5.85
C ALA A 211 8.14 5.26 -5.44
N LYS A 212 8.79 5.98 -6.38
CA LYS A 212 10.02 6.73 -6.11
C LYS A 212 9.82 7.78 -5.02
N ALA A 213 8.75 8.56 -5.11
CA ALA A 213 8.43 9.57 -4.09
C ALA A 213 8.19 8.93 -2.71
N GLY A 214 7.44 7.81 -2.65
CA GLY A 214 7.19 7.05 -1.43
C GLY A 214 8.47 6.46 -0.83
N TYR A 215 9.26 5.81 -1.65
CA TYR A 215 10.51 5.17 -1.25
C TYR A 215 11.51 6.20 -0.70
N GLU A 216 11.72 7.31 -1.40
CA GLU A 216 12.58 8.40 -0.93
C GLU A 216 12.04 9.07 0.34
N GLY A 217 10.72 9.17 0.45
CA GLY A 217 10.06 9.65 1.67
C GLY A 217 10.30 8.74 2.86
N MET A 218 10.20 7.43 2.67
CA MET A 218 10.54 6.41 3.68
C MET A 218 11.99 6.52 4.12
N LEU A 219 12.93 6.65 3.16
CA LEU A 219 14.36 6.79 3.50
C LEU A 219 14.62 8.01 4.37
N LYS A 220 13.88 9.10 4.15
CA LYS A 220 13.97 10.37 4.90
C LYS A 220 13.12 10.39 6.18
N GLY A 221 12.41 9.31 6.52
CA GLY A 221 11.53 9.24 7.69
C GLY A 221 10.35 10.23 7.67
N LYS A 222 9.84 10.59 6.47
CA LYS A 222 8.71 11.52 6.35
C LYS A 222 7.44 10.90 6.94
N LEU A 223 6.64 11.71 7.65
CA LEU A 223 5.36 11.30 8.19
C LEU A 223 4.40 10.83 7.08
N ASN A 224 4.13 11.70 6.10
CA ASN A 224 3.24 11.43 4.98
C ASN A 224 3.86 11.84 3.65
N VAL A 225 3.62 11.06 2.61
CA VAL A 225 4.01 11.37 1.23
C VAL A 225 2.79 11.32 0.32
N ILE A 226 2.29 12.48 -0.10
CA ILE A 226 1.22 12.57 -1.10
C ILE A 226 1.87 12.64 -2.48
N SER A 227 1.53 11.71 -3.38
CA SER A 227 2.08 11.64 -4.73
C SER A 227 1.05 11.19 -5.75
N GLY A 228 1.27 11.51 -7.02
CA GLY A 228 0.33 11.13 -8.08
C GLY A 228 -0.89 12.05 -8.19
N LEU A 229 -0.80 13.29 -7.70
CA LEU A 229 -1.80 14.32 -7.89
C LEU A 229 -1.19 15.51 -8.64
N PRO A 230 -1.98 16.22 -9.46
CA PRO A 230 -1.62 17.55 -9.95
C PRO A 230 -1.23 18.48 -8.80
N GLY A 231 -0.25 19.35 -9.02
CA GLY A 231 0.31 20.20 -7.96
C GLY A 231 -0.72 21.00 -7.17
N TRP A 232 -1.74 21.52 -7.86
CA TRP A 232 -2.82 22.32 -7.27
C TRP A 232 -3.78 21.50 -6.37
N GLN A 233 -3.88 20.17 -6.59
CA GLN A 233 -4.74 19.31 -5.75
C GLN A 233 -4.11 18.97 -4.40
N LYS A 234 -2.79 19.00 -4.26
CA LYS A 234 -2.11 18.66 -3.00
C LYS A 234 -2.54 19.54 -1.82
N PRO A 235 -2.59 20.88 -1.93
CA PRO A 235 -3.12 21.71 -0.85
C PRO A 235 -4.61 21.48 -0.61
N MET A 236 -5.41 21.24 -1.65
CA MET A 236 -6.84 20.91 -1.48
C MET A 236 -7.03 19.64 -0.65
N MET A 237 -6.22 18.60 -0.85
CA MET A 237 -6.30 17.37 -0.04
C MET A 237 -6.01 17.64 1.44
N LYS A 238 -5.13 18.57 1.76
CA LYS A 238 -4.87 18.97 3.15
C LYS A 238 -6.03 19.73 3.77
N LEU A 239 -6.78 20.47 2.96
CA LEU A 239 -7.95 21.25 3.39
C LEU A 239 -9.26 20.44 3.35
N ALA A 240 -9.27 19.27 2.72
CA ALA A 240 -10.46 18.43 2.58
C ALA A 240 -11.22 18.17 3.90
N PRO A 241 -10.54 17.92 5.06
CA PRO A 241 -11.22 17.74 6.34
C PRO A 241 -11.98 18.97 6.85
N LEU A 242 -11.69 20.15 6.33
CA LEU A 242 -12.32 21.41 6.74
C LEU A 242 -13.62 21.74 5.97
N PHE A 243 -13.87 21.05 4.86
CA PHE A 243 -15.10 21.25 4.08
C PHE A 243 -16.31 20.59 4.76
N PRO A 244 -17.54 21.14 4.59
CA PRO A 244 -18.76 20.53 5.09
C PRO A 244 -18.88 19.08 4.57
N LYS A 245 -19.00 18.12 5.49
CA LYS A 245 -18.96 16.69 5.16
C LYS A 245 -20.01 16.28 4.12
N LYS A 246 -21.25 16.81 4.21
CA LYS A 246 -22.32 16.49 3.25
C LYS A 246 -21.99 16.94 1.82
N THR A 247 -21.40 18.12 1.64
CA THR A 247 -20.97 18.63 0.32
C THR A 247 -19.87 17.75 -0.24
N MET A 248 -18.90 17.36 0.59
CA MET A 248 -17.82 16.49 0.15
C MET A 248 -18.32 15.09 -0.25
N LEU A 249 -19.26 14.52 0.51
CA LEU A 249 -19.89 13.22 0.20
C LEU A 249 -20.59 13.25 -1.16
N ASN A 250 -21.40 14.26 -1.44
CA ASN A 250 -22.09 14.40 -2.73
C ASN A 250 -21.06 14.55 -3.88
N PHE A 251 -20.05 15.40 -3.70
CA PHE A 251 -18.99 15.55 -4.70
C PHE A 251 -18.27 14.24 -5.00
N VAL A 252 -17.86 13.48 -3.98
CA VAL A 252 -17.17 12.18 -4.16
C VAL A 252 -18.11 11.17 -4.82
N TYR A 253 -19.38 11.11 -4.42
CA TYR A 253 -20.38 10.24 -5.03
C TYR A 253 -20.49 10.51 -6.54
N ASP A 254 -20.65 11.78 -6.95
CA ASP A 254 -20.77 12.17 -8.34
C ASP A 254 -19.54 11.83 -9.19
N GLN A 255 -18.34 11.88 -8.59
CA GLN A 255 -17.12 11.47 -9.29
C GLN A 255 -17.05 9.94 -9.53
N GLN A 256 -17.74 9.17 -8.72
CA GLN A 256 -17.73 7.70 -8.81
C GLN A 256 -18.87 7.15 -9.67
N ILE A 257 -20.04 7.79 -9.68
CA ILE A 257 -21.16 7.40 -10.57
C ILE A 257 -20.85 7.64 -12.05
N ALA A 258 -20.07 8.65 -12.39
CA ALA A 258 -19.92 9.13 -13.78
C ALA A 258 -19.41 8.06 -14.78
N GLY A 259 -18.94 6.89 -14.31
CA GLY A 259 -18.59 5.75 -15.16
C GLY A 259 -19.67 4.69 -15.30
N SER A 260 -20.55 4.53 -14.31
CA SER A 260 -21.60 3.50 -14.29
C SER A 260 -22.90 3.92 -15.01
N ALA A 261 -23.15 5.23 -15.13
CA ALA A 261 -24.37 5.76 -15.77
C ALA A 261 -24.47 5.51 -17.29
N LYS A 262 -23.39 5.02 -17.94
CA LYS A 262 -23.39 4.64 -19.37
C LYS A 262 -23.77 3.18 -19.63
N LYS A 263 -24.13 2.40 -18.61
CA LYS A 263 -24.52 0.99 -18.72
C LYS A 263 -26.02 0.76 -18.40
N LYS A 264 -26.87 1.77 -18.59
CA LYS A 264 -28.33 1.58 -18.65
C LYS A 264 -28.85 1.99 -20.01
#